data_927eda37f0786c1f36a4555747960e69
#
_entry.id   927eda37f0786c1f36a4555747960e69
#
_cell.length_a   1.000
_cell.length_b   1.000
_cell.length_c   1.000
_cell.angle_alpha   90.00
_cell.angle_beta   90.00
_cell.angle_gamma   90.00
#
_symmetry.space_group_name_H-M   'P 1'
#
loop_
_entity.id
_entity.type
_entity.pdbx_description
1 polymer ?
#
loop_
_entity_poly.entity_id
_entity_poly.type
_entity_poly.pdbx_seq_one_letter_code
_entity_poly.pdbx_strand_id
1 'polypeptide(L)'
;MKTALIIGGGFAGCAAAHQLALQGGWDVTLVEAGPHLGAGVRTQWMGGHPYTFGPRHFLTQREDLFSFLNEYLPLRLCPEHQFVAYVEQDAAFYSYPIHHDDVSRMPEQGQILRELADLPPGAPPRDFEQFWVDSVGRTLYDKFVNAYSKKMWQVQSNAEIDTFSWSPKGVTIKTGPRAAWDTAISAYPNAANGYDDYFRIATAEATVVLGAKIESFSIHQKAVAINGLARSFDAVVSTISPDTLFDECHGRLPFVGRDVVPIVLPV
;
A
#
# COMPACT_ATOMS: atom_id res chain seq x y z
N MET A 1 24.98 7.79 -24.41
CA MET A 1 23.93 7.85 -23.37
C MET A 1 23.66 6.42 -22.94
N LYS A 2 23.57 6.13 -21.65
CA LYS A 2 23.23 4.78 -21.17
C LYS A 2 21.72 4.55 -21.36
N THR A 3 21.34 3.29 -21.56
CA THR A 3 19.94 2.91 -21.75
C THR A 3 19.37 2.27 -20.49
N ALA A 4 18.16 2.68 -20.08
CA ALA A 4 17.45 2.09 -18.95
C ALA A 4 16.06 1.63 -19.36
N LEU A 5 15.69 0.43 -18.93
CA LEU A 5 14.33 -0.07 -19.03
C LEU A 5 13.66 -0.02 -17.65
N ILE A 6 12.46 0.51 -17.60
CA ILE A 6 11.58 0.44 -16.43
C ILE A 6 10.37 -0.42 -16.78
N ILE A 7 10.13 -1.46 -15.99
CA ILE A 7 9.04 -2.39 -16.14
C ILE A 7 7.98 -2.10 -15.07
N GLY A 8 6.80 -1.65 -15.52
CA GLY A 8 5.69 -1.23 -14.70
C GLY A 8 5.56 0.28 -14.58
N GLY A 9 4.42 0.81 -15.02
CA GLY A 9 4.07 2.23 -15.03
C GLY A 9 3.29 2.70 -13.81
N GLY A 10 3.39 2.00 -12.68
CA GLY A 10 2.87 2.45 -11.39
C GLY A 10 3.67 3.60 -10.80
N PHE A 11 3.33 4.03 -9.57
CA PHE A 11 4.02 5.15 -8.91
C PHE A 11 5.53 4.95 -8.85
N ALA A 12 5.98 3.75 -8.45
CA ALA A 12 7.41 3.44 -8.32
C ALA A 12 8.15 3.51 -9.66
N GLY A 13 7.55 3.00 -10.75
CA GLY A 13 8.16 3.06 -12.08
C GLY A 13 8.22 4.49 -12.61
N CYS A 14 7.17 5.28 -12.45
CA CYS A 14 7.19 6.69 -12.83
C CYS A 14 8.23 7.48 -12.01
N ALA A 15 8.33 7.24 -10.70
CA ALA A 15 9.34 7.88 -9.87
C ALA A 15 10.77 7.49 -10.28
N ALA A 16 11.01 6.23 -10.67
CA ALA A 16 12.31 5.79 -11.18
C ALA A 16 12.64 6.50 -12.50
N ALA A 17 11.68 6.66 -13.42
CA ALA A 17 11.87 7.42 -14.64
C ALA A 17 12.27 8.87 -14.36
N HIS A 18 11.55 9.50 -13.42
CA HIS A 18 11.84 10.88 -13.01
C HIS A 18 13.26 11.02 -12.44
N GLN A 19 13.66 10.12 -11.53
CA GLN A 19 14.99 10.18 -10.94
C GLN A 19 16.11 9.99 -12.00
N LEU A 20 15.93 9.11 -12.96
CA LEU A 20 16.89 8.92 -14.05
C LEU A 20 16.96 10.14 -14.97
N ALA A 21 15.82 10.78 -15.25
CA ALA A 21 15.75 12.03 -16.01
C ALA A 21 16.50 13.17 -15.27
N LEU A 22 16.25 13.36 -13.98
CA LEU A 22 16.93 14.37 -13.17
C LEU A 22 18.44 14.12 -13.05
N GLN A 23 18.86 12.87 -12.98
CA GLN A 23 20.28 12.50 -12.97
C GLN A 23 20.97 12.81 -14.30
N GLY A 24 20.23 12.73 -15.40
CA GLY A 24 20.75 12.90 -16.76
C GLY A 24 21.61 11.74 -17.26
N GLY A 25 21.89 11.74 -18.55
CA GLY A 25 22.77 10.74 -19.20
C GLY A 25 22.10 9.39 -19.48
N TRP A 26 20.80 9.26 -19.27
CA TRP A 26 20.02 8.06 -19.52
C TRP A 26 19.00 8.26 -20.65
N ASP A 27 18.91 7.27 -21.53
CA ASP A 27 17.76 7.07 -22.43
C ASP A 27 16.82 6.06 -21.78
N VAL A 28 15.67 6.55 -21.30
CA VAL A 28 14.74 5.79 -20.47
C VAL A 28 13.58 5.30 -21.30
N THR A 29 13.35 3.99 -21.30
CA THR A 29 12.12 3.37 -21.80
C THR A 29 11.31 2.83 -20.62
N LEU A 30 10.05 3.23 -20.49
CA LEU A 30 9.11 2.71 -19.51
C LEU A 30 8.02 1.89 -20.21
N VAL A 31 7.84 0.64 -19.77
CA VAL A 31 6.85 -0.29 -20.34
C VAL A 31 5.77 -0.58 -19.29
N GLU A 32 4.52 -0.41 -19.70
CA GLU A 32 3.33 -0.67 -18.87
C GLU A 32 2.36 -1.59 -19.62
N ALA A 33 1.89 -2.64 -18.95
CA ALA A 33 0.97 -3.61 -19.55
C ALA A 33 -0.46 -3.04 -19.74
N GLY A 34 -0.84 -2.11 -18.89
CA GLY A 34 -2.14 -1.43 -18.98
C GLY A 34 -2.16 -0.27 -19.98
N PRO A 35 -3.33 0.28 -20.25
CA PRO A 35 -3.50 1.40 -21.17
C PRO A 35 -3.15 2.76 -20.54
N HIS A 36 -2.77 2.80 -19.26
CA HIS A 36 -2.53 4.04 -18.53
C HIS A 36 -1.43 3.87 -17.48
N LEU A 37 -0.75 4.96 -17.15
CA LEU A 37 0.15 5.04 -16.01
C LEU A 37 -0.61 5.15 -14.68
N GLY A 38 0.09 4.91 -13.55
CA GLY A 38 -0.41 5.14 -12.19
C GLY A 38 -0.97 3.91 -11.49
N ALA A 39 -1.20 2.80 -12.20
CA ALA A 39 -1.74 1.56 -11.62
C ALA A 39 -2.92 1.82 -10.66
N GLY A 40 -2.90 1.27 -9.44
CA GLY A 40 -3.99 1.40 -8.46
C GLY A 40 -4.19 2.80 -7.88
N VAL A 41 -3.23 3.72 -8.03
CA VAL A 41 -3.34 5.11 -7.53
C VAL A 41 -3.72 6.12 -8.61
N ARG A 42 -3.92 5.65 -9.84
CA ARG A 42 -4.50 6.47 -10.90
C ARG A 42 -5.94 6.84 -10.56
N THR A 43 -6.32 8.08 -10.84
CA THR A 43 -7.69 8.54 -10.61
C THR A 43 -8.64 7.93 -11.64
N GLN A 44 -9.70 7.34 -11.14
CA GLN A 44 -10.87 6.91 -11.89
C GLN A 44 -12.00 7.90 -11.63
N TRP A 45 -12.95 7.98 -12.55
CA TRP A 45 -14.12 8.85 -12.42
C TRP A 45 -15.40 8.04 -12.58
N MET A 46 -16.31 8.17 -11.62
CA MET A 46 -17.61 7.55 -11.68
C MET A 46 -18.67 8.52 -11.13
N GLY A 47 -19.73 8.76 -11.91
CA GLY A 47 -20.78 9.70 -11.51
C GLY A 47 -20.27 11.11 -11.22
N GLY A 48 -19.17 11.56 -11.84
CA GLY A 48 -18.53 12.84 -11.56
C GLY A 48 -17.62 12.87 -10.32
N HIS A 49 -17.45 11.75 -9.63
CA HIS A 49 -16.61 11.65 -8.43
C HIS A 49 -15.28 10.95 -8.72
N PRO A 50 -14.14 11.51 -8.26
CA PRO A 50 -12.83 10.86 -8.38
C PRO A 50 -12.66 9.80 -7.31
N TYR A 51 -12.12 8.64 -7.71
CA TYR A 51 -11.72 7.58 -6.78
C TYR A 51 -10.47 6.86 -7.28
N THR A 52 -9.84 6.05 -6.41
CA THR A 52 -8.69 5.20 -6.75
C THR A 52 -8.91 3.79 -6.20
N PHE A 53 -8.37 2.77 -6.85
CA PHE A 53 -8.36 1.42 -6.32
C PHE A 53 -7.38 1.26 -5.17
N GLY A 54 -6.24 1.94 -5.24
CA GLY A 54 -5.25 2.03 -4.18
C GLY A 54 -5.40 3.31 -3.36
N PRO A 55 -4.56 3.50 -2.33
CA PRO A 55 -4.65 4.66 -1.44
C PRO A 55 -4.20 5.95 -2.15
N ARG A 56 -4.97 7.03 -1.98
CA ARG A 56 -4.54 8.39 -2.32
C ARG A 56 -3.68 9.02 -1.24
N HIS A 57 -3.62 8.39 -0.09
CA HIS A 57 -2.88 8.85 1.06
C HIS A 57 -1.38 8.71 0.85
N PHE A 58 -0.65 9.81 0.96
CA PHE A 58 0.81 9.84 1.02
C PHE A 58 1.24 9.81 2.47
N LEU A 59 2.00 8.80 2.84
CA LEU A 59 2.47 8.59 4.20
C LEU A 59 3.98 8.32 4.19
N THR A 60 4.74 9.13 4.89
CA THR A 60 6.19 8.96 4.99
C THR A 60 6.72 9.54 6.30
N GLN A 61 7.79 8.96 6.83
CA GLN A 61 8.58 9.56 7.91
C GLN A 61 9.73 10.44 7.37
N ARG A 62 9.91 10.48 6.05
CA ARG A 62 11.01 11.17 5.38
C ARG A 62 10.54 12.49 4.81
N GLU A 63 11.04 13.59 5.38
CA GLU A 63 10.69 14.95 4.96
C GLU A 63 11.23 15.27 3.55
N ASP A 64 12.38 14.71 3.18
CA ASP A 64 12.95 14.87 1.85
C ASP A 64 12.06 14.27 0.75
N LEU A 65 11.43 13.12 1.01
CA LEU A 65 10.47 12.51 0.06
C LEU A 65 9.18 13.32 -0.05
N PHE A 66 8.69 13.83 1.09
CA PHE A 66 7.53 14.73 1.07
C PHE A 66 7.83 16.00 0.28
N SER A 67 8.95 16.66 0.57
CA SER A 67 9.35 17.89 -0.09
C SER A 67 9.55 17.70 -1.58
N PHE A 68 10.22 16.61 -1.97
CA PHE A 68 10.40 16.25 -3.39
C PHE A 68 9.06 16.10 -4.12
N LEU A 69 8.14 15.31 -3.57
CA LEU A 69 6.86 15.10 -4.25
C LEU A 69 6.02 16.40 -4.28
N ASN A 70 6.01 17.15 -3.18
CA ASN A 70 5.25 18.39 -3.04
C ASN A 70 5.74 19.52 -3.98
N GLU A 71 6.99 19.45 -4.42
CA GLU A 71 7.53 20.37 -5.45
C GLU A 71 6.82 20.20 -6.80
N TYR A 72 6.52 18.96 -7.18
CA TYR A 72 5.89 18.65 -8.46
C TYR A 72 4.37 18.51 -8.40
N LEU A 73 3.86 18.18 -7.22
CA LEU A 73 2.44 17.95 -6.98
C LEU A 73 2.05 18.50 -5.60
N PRO A 74 1.35 19.64 -5.52
CA PRO A 74 0.94 20.23 -4.24
C PRO A 74 0.15 19.25 -3.38
N LEU A 75 0.63 19.02 -2.16
CA LEU A 75 0.06 18.12 -1.18
C LEU A 75 -0.57 18.88 -0.02
N ARG A 76 -1.72 18.44 0.44
CA ARG A 76 -2.39 18.94 1.64
C ARG A 76 -2.06 18.04 2.82
N LEU A 77 -1.46 18.60 3.87
CA LEU A 77 -1.20 17.90 5.12
C LEU A 77 -2.50 17.56 5.86
N CYS A 78 -2.54 16.37 6.44
CA CYS A 78 -3.63 15.87 7.26
C CYS A 78 -3.08 15.26 8.55
N PRO A 79 -2.49 16.05 9.46
CA PRO A 79 -1.83 15.54 10.66
C PRO A 79 -2.80 14.91 11.66
N GLU A 80 -4.07 15.31 11.64
CA GLU A 80 -5.12 14.81 12.53
C GLU A 80 -5.99 13.72 11.88
N HIS A 81 -5.46 13.06 10.86
CA HIS A 81 -6.21 12.00 10.17
C HIS A 81 -6.57 10.88 11.15
N GLN A 82 -7.86 10.66 11.36
CA GLN A 82 -8.39 9.62 12.23
C GLN A 82 -9.08 8.54 11.42
N PHE A 83 -8.87 7.29 11.81
CA PHE A 83 -9.71 6.19 11.36
C PHE A 83 -10.69 5.80 12.43
N VAL A 84 -11.84 5.32 12.00
CA VAL A 84 -12.82 4.67 12.85
C VAL A 84 -13.18 3.31 12.28
N ALA A 85 -13.38 2.33 13.15
CA ALA A 85 -13.89 1.02 12.82
C ALA A 85 -15.30 0.88 13.40
N TYR A 86 -16.25 0.45 12.59
CA TYR A 86 -17.55 0.03 13.08
C TYR A 86 -17.45 -1.39 13.59
N VAL A 87 -17.74 -1.58 14.88
CA VAL A 87 -17.80 -2.88 15.52
C VAL A 87 -19.26 -3.31 15.57
N GLU A 88 -19.63 -4.25 14.72
CA GLU A 88 -21.01 -4.65 14.49
C GLU A 88 -21.67 -5.23 15.77
N GLN A 89 -20.92 -6.00 16.57
CA GLN A 89 -21.40 -6.57 17.83
C GLN A 89 -21.84 -5.50 18.84
N ASP A 90 -21.17 -4.35 18.84
CA ASP A 90 -21.45 -3.24 19.75
C ASP A 90 -22.37 -2.19 19.11
N ALA A 91 -22.66 -2.31 17.83
CA ALA A 91 -23.35 -1.30 17.01
C ALA A 91 -22.72 0.10 17.17
N ALA A 92 -21.40 0.18 17.28
CA ALA A 92 -20.68 1.41 17.64
C ALA A 92 -19.40 1.61 16.81
N PHE A 93 -19.02 2.89 16.67
CA PHE A 93 -17.74 3.27 16.08
C PHE A 93 -16.70 3.49 17.17
N TYR A 94 -15.50 2.96 16.94
CA TYR A 94 -14.33 3.14 17.78
C TYR A 94 -13.13 3.60 16.94
N SER A 95 -12.18 4.27 17.57
CA SER A 95 -10.92 4.68 16.90
C SER A 95 -10.11 3.47 16.45
N TYR A 96 -9.42 3.62 15.33
CA TYR A 96 -8.41 2.68 14.88
C TYR A 96 -7.14 3.44 14.43
N PRO A 97 -5.94 3.12 14.92
CA PRO A 97 -5.59 2.03 15.87
C PRO A 97 -6.43 2.05 17.13
N ILE A 98 -6.62 0.87 17.74
CA ILE A 98 -7.44 0.72 18.95
C ILE A 98 -6.96 1.70 20.02
N HIS A 99 -7.88 2.53 20.56
CA HIS A 99 -7.54 3.58 21.48
C HIS A 99 -8.02 3.29 22.91
N HIS A 100 -7.17 3.52 23.89
CA HIS A 100 -7.46 3.24 25.30
C HIS A 100 -8.73 3.94 25.81
N ASP A 101 -8.96 5.19 25.45
CA ASP A 101 -10.13 5.94 25.89
C ASP A 101 -11.45 5.35 25.38
N ASP A 102 -11.44 4.59 24.29
CA ASP A 102 -12.63 3.96 23.76
C ASP A 102 -13.04 2.72 24.54
N VAL A 103 -12.12 2.12 25.32
CA VAL A 103 -12.40 0.94 26.16
C VAL A 103 -13.54 1.22 27.16
N SER A 104 -13.61 2.46 27.70
CA SER A 104 -14.67 2.84 28.64
C SER A 104 -16.09 2.80 28.05
N ARG A 105 -16.20 2.80 26.71
CA ARG A 105 -17.47 2.75 25.98
C ARG A 105 -17.83 1.34 25.51
N MET A 106 -16.91 0.37 25.68
CA MET A 106 -17.12 -1.01 25.24
C MET A 106 -17.87 -1.81 26.28
N PRO A 107 -18.83 -2.66 25.88
CA PRO A 107 -19.60 -3.49 26.83
C PRO A 107 -18.74 -4.36 27.74
N GLU A 108 -17.62 -4.87 27.23
CA GLU A 108 -16.70 -5.76 27.97
C GLU A 108 -15.55 -5.00 28.66
N GLN A 109 -15.71 -3.71 28.98
CA GLN A 109 -14.66 -2.88 29.56
C GLN A 109 -13.87 -3.58 30.68
N GLY A 110 -14.59 -4.17 31.66
CA GLY A 110 -13.91 -4.84 32.79
C GLY A 110 -13.08 -6.05 32.41
N GLN A 111 -13.49 -6.80 31.39
CA GLN A 111 -12.72 -7.92 30.85
C GLN A 111 -11.51 -7.42 30.08
N ILE A 112 -11.68 -6.44 29.20
CA ILE A 112 -10.60 -5.84 28.41
C ILE A 112 -9.50 -5.30 29.31
N LEU A 113 -9.85 -4.58 30.38
CA LEU A 113 -8.86 -4.02 31.30
C LEU A 113 -8.07 -5.11 32.03
N ARG A 114 -8.71 -6.24 32.40
CA ARG A 114 -8.00 -7.39 32.98
C ARG A 114 -7.05 -8.01 31.97
N GLU A 115 -7.52 -8.28 30.74
CA GLU A 115 -6.68 -8.85 29.68
C GLU A 115 -5.46 -7.98 29.39
N LEU A 116 -5.64 -6.66 29.33
CA LEU A 116 -4.52 -5.72 29.12
C LEU A 116 -3.52 -5.69 30.29
N ALA A 117 -3.98 -5.90 31.52
CA ALA A 117 -3.10 -5.97 32.69
C ALA A 117 -2.30 -7.30 32.74
N ASP A 118 -2.85 -8.36 32.16
CA ASP A 118 -2.29 -9.72 32.18
C ASP A 118 -1.56 -10.08 30.87
N LEU A 119 -1.26 -9.10 29.99
CA LEU A 119 -0.54 -9.38 28.75
C LEU A 119 0.83 -10.03 29.03
N PRO A 120 1.18 -11.07 28.27
CA PRO A 120 2.44 -11.80 28.51
C PRO A 120 3.65 -10.91 28.20
N PRO A 121 4.76 -11.03 28.95
CA PRO A 121 5.99 -10.34 28.61
C PRO A 121 6.58 -10.92 27.34
N GLY A 122 6.57 -10.17 26.26
CA GLY A 122 7.36 -10.20 25.02
C GLY A 122 7.99 -11.52 24.53
N ALA A 123 7.31 -12.66 24.65
CA ALA A 123 7.78 -13.88 23.99
C ALA A 123 7.54 -13.79 22.47
N PRO A 124 8.42 -14.35 21.62
CA PRO A 124 8.18 -14.39 20.19
C PRO A 124 6.86 -15.13 19.90
N PRO A 125 5.90 -14.49 19.24
CA PRO A 125 4.63 -15.13 18.93
C PRO A 125 4.84 -16.22 17.85
N ARG A 126 4.04 -17.27 17.86
CA ARG A 126 4.11 -18.38 16.90
C ARG A 126 3.48 -18.03 15.56
N ASP A 127 2.40 -17.24 15.60
CA ASP A 127 1.54 -16.93 14.48
C ASP A 127 0.89 -15.55 14.65
N PHE A 128 0.20 -15.10 13.63
CA PHE A 128 -0.48 -13.81 13.62
C PHE A 128 -1.57 -13.68 14.70
N GLU A 129 -2.32 -14.74 14.98
CA GLU A 129 -3.35 -14.71 16.03
C GLU A 129 -2.71 -14.47 17.39
N GLN A 130 -1.67 -15.25 17.75
CA GLN A 130 -0.98 -15.08 19.01
C GLN A 130 -0.35 -13.70 19.12
N PHE A 131 0.27 -13.20 18.05
CA PHE A 131 0.87 -11.87 18.01
C PHE A 131 -0.13 -10.78 18.42
N TRP A 132 -1.34 -10.83 17.89
CA TRP A 132 -2.37 -9.86 18.23
C TRP A 132 -2.96 -10.06 19.62
N VAL A 133 -3.24 -11.29 20.00
CA VAL A 133 -3.79 -11.60 21.34
C VAL A 133 -2.81 -11.21 22.44
N ASP A 134 -1.52 -11.48 22.27
CA ASP A 134 -0.49 -11.09 23.21
C ASP A 134 -0.25 -9.56 23.27
N SER A 135 -0.72 -8.84 22.27
CA SER A 135 -0.54 -7.38 22.16
C SER A 135 -1.72 -6.57 22.69
N VAL A 136 -2.95 -7.06 22.54
CA VAL A 136 -4.16 -6.29 22.88
C VAL A 136 -5.20 -7.08 23.69
N GLY A 137 -4.95 -8.35 23.96
CA GLY A 137 -5.91 -9.25 24.60
C GLY A 137 -6.91 -9.89 23.63
N ARG A 138 -7.54 -10.97 24.10
CA ARG A 138 -8.47 -11.77 23.27
C ARG A 138 -9.71 -10.96 22.85
N THR A 139 -10.29 -10.21 23.76
CA THR A 139 -11.53 -9.48 23.50
C THR A 139 -11.35 -8.42 22.41
N LEU A 140 -10.29 -7.62 22.47
CA LEU A 140 -10.03 -6.60 21.44
C LEU A 140 -9.60 -7.23 20.11
N TYR A 141 -8.83 -8.31 20.16
CA TYR A 141 -8.51 -9.08 18.96
C TYR A 141 -9.77 -9.58 18.24
N ASP A 142 -10.70 -10.17 18.96
CA ASP A 142 -11.94 -10.70 18.37
C ASP A 142 -12.82 -9.57 17.79
N LYS A 143 -12.88 -8.41 18.45
CA LYS A 143 -13.64 -7.25 17.96
C LYS A 143 -13.07 -6.61 16.71
N PHE A 144 -11.76 -6.41 16.63
CA PHE A 144 -11.14 -5.56 15.60
C PHE A 144 -10.39 -6.32 14.52
N VAL A 145 -9.91 -7.52 14.80
CA VAL A 145 -8.91 -8.18 13.97
C VAL A 145 -9.39 -9.53 13.44
N ASN A 146 -9.91 -10.38 14.27
CA ASN A 146 -10.15 -11.80 13.98
C ASN A 146 -10.97 -12.02 12.71
N ALA A 147 -12.18 -11.49 12.65
CA ALA A 147 -13.07 -11.68 11.49
C ALA A 147 -12.55 -10.95 10.24
N TYR A 148 -12.03 -9.73 10.43
CA TYR A 148 -11.50 -8.92 9.34
C TYR A 148 -10.30 -9.58 8.66
N SER A 149 -9.33 -10.08 9.44
CA SER A 149 -8.13 -10.71 8.89
C SER A 149 -8.44 -12.02 8.18
N LYS A 150 -9.30 -12.87 8.74
CA LYS A 150 -9.76 -14.10 8.07
C LYS A 150 -10.42 -13.81 6.72
N LYS A 151 -11.28 -12.80 6.67
CA LYS A 151 -11.90 -12.37 5.42
C LYS A 151 -10.88 -11.81 4.44
N MET A 152 -9.94 -11.00 4.92
CA MET A 152 -8.93 -10.34 4.07
C MET A 152 -7.94 -11.34 3.48
N TRP A 153 -7.47 -12.30 4.26
CA TRP A 153 -6.47 -13.28 3.85
C TRP A 153 -7.10 -14.59 3.31
N GLN A 154 -8.43 -14.72 3.41
CA GLN A 154 -9.19 -15.91 2.98
C GLN A 154 -8.72 -17.19 3.66
N VAL A 155 -8.39 -17.12 4.93
CA VAL A 155 -7.99 -18.25 5.78
C VAL A 155 -9.12 -18.64 6.73
N GLN A 156 -9.10 -19.89 7.19
CA GLN A 156 -10.08 -20.38 8.19
C GLN A 156 -9.68 -19.95 9.61
N SER A 157 -8.36 -19.88 9.87
CA SER A 157 -7.80 -19.44 11.13
C SER A 157 -6.66 -18.45 10.89
N ASN A 158 -6.58 -17.41 11.73
CA ASN A 158 -5.45 -16.48 11.71
C ASN A 158 -4.14 -17.11 12.22
N ALA A 159 -4.19 -18.29 12.85
CA ALA A 159 -3.02 -19.09 13.18
C ALA A 159 -2.33 -19.72 11.95
N GLU A 160 -2.97 -19.70 10.78
CA GLU A 160 -2.35 -20.12 9.52
C GLU A 160 -1.42 -19.05 8.92
N ILE A 161 -1.46 -17.82 9.46
CA ILE A 161 -0.66 -16.70 8.98
C ILE A 161 0.60 -16.59 9.85
N ASP A 162 1.77 -16.55 9.21
CA ASP A 162 3.04 -16.33 9.88
C ASP A 162 3.09 -14.99 10.60
N THR A 163 3.91 -14.93 11.65
CA THR A 163 4.30 -13.68 12.27
C THR A 163 5.26 -12.96 11.34
N PHE A 164 4.79 -11.92 10.71
CA PHE A 164 5.66 -10.99 10.00
C PHE A 164 5.80 -9.73 10.84
N SER A 165 6.98 -9.14 10.84
CA SER A 165 7.28 -7.89 11.54
C SER A 165 6.51 -6.68 10.96
N TRP A 166 5.38 -6.94 10.31
CA TRP A 166 4.57 -5.96 9.65
C TRP A 166 3.23 -5.78 10.37
N SER A 167 3.14 -4.75 11.16
CA SER A 167 1.86 -4.17 11.55
C SER A 167 2.02 -2.66 11.58
N PRO A 168 1.74 -2.00 10.46
CA PRO A 168 1.98 -0.56 10.34
C PRO A 168 1.09 0.28 11.25
N LYS A 169 0.09 -0.31 11.90
CA LYS A 169 -0.91 0.44 12.68
C LYS A 169 -0.97 0.05 14.13
N GLY A 170 0.18 -0.27 14.70
CA GLY A 170 0.29 -0.51 16.12
C GLY A 170 -0.47 -1.75 16.59
N VAL A 171 0.27 -2.65 17.13
CA VAL A 171 -0.20 -3.86 17.76
C VAL A 171 -0.44 -3.63 19.25
N THR A 172 -0.34 -2.40 19.70
CA THR A 172 -0.62 -2.02 21.07
C THR A 172 -1.81 -1.07 21.11
N ILE A 173 -2.49 -1.04 22.23
CA ILE A 173 -3.50 -0.03 22.47
C ILE A 173 -2.85 1.36 22.42
N LYS A 174 -3.42 2.24 21.63
CA LYS A 174 -2.93 3.61 21.49
C LYS A 174 -3.40 4.47 22.66
N THR A 175 -2.52 5.37 23.09
CA THR A 175 -2.83 6.43 24.05
C THR A 175 -2.44 7.79 23.47
N GLY A 176 -2.94 8.89 24.01
CA GLY A 176 -2.62 10.25 23.55
C GLY A 176 -3.41 10.67 22.31
N PRO A 177 -2.77 11.28 21.29
CA PRO A 177 -3.49 11.77 20.11
C PRO A 177 -4.22 10.66 19.35
N ARG A 178 -5.43 10.94 18.87
CA ARG A 178 -6.25 9.98 18.10
C ARG A 178 -5.84 9.87 16.64
N ALA A 179 -4.91 10.70 16.18
CA ALA A 179 -4.38 10.62 14.83
C ALA A 179 -3.82 9.23 14.54
N ALA A 180 -4.16 8.66 13.40
CA ALA A 180 -3.74 7.30 13.04
C ALA A 180 -2.22 7.20 12.81
N TRP A 181 -1.59 8.32 12.39
CA TRP A 181 -0.15 8.43 12.13
C TRP A 181 0.38 9.75 12.70
N ASP A 182 0.70 9.73 13.96
CA ASP A 182 1.24 10.90 14.70
C ASP A 182 2.78 11.00 14.62
N THR A 183 3.44 9.99 14.06
CA THR A 183 4.90 9.93 13.87
C THR A 183 5.33 10.02 12.40
N ALA A 184 4.40 10.32 11.50
CA ALA A 184 4.66 10.39 10.07
C ALA A 184 3.93 11.56 9.43
N ILE A 185 4.48 12.06 8.33
CA ILE A 185 3.81 13.04 7.48
C ILE A 185 2.66 12.35 6.77
N SER A 186 1.46 12.82 7.04
CA SER A 186 0.20 12.36 6.44
C SER A 186 -0.32 13.43 5.49
N ALA A 187 -0.47 13.12 4.21
CA ALA A 187 -0.88 14.10 3.21
C ALA A 187 -1.72 13.49 2.08
N TYR A 188 -2.41 14.35 1.34
CA TYR A 188 -3.19 14.00 0.15
C TYR A 188 -2.91 14.99 -0.98
N PRO A 189 -2.96 14.56 -2.25
CA PRO A 189 -2.93 15.48 -3.38
C PRO A 189 -4.08 16.50 -3.28
N ASN A 190 -3.77 17.78 -3.53
CA ASN A 190 -4.78 18.83 -3.61
C ASN A 190 -5.69 18.67 -4.82
N ALA A 191 -5.13 18.21 -5.94
CA ALA A 191 -5.85 18.07 -7.19
C ALA A 191 -6.88 16.93 -7.15
N ALA A 192 -8.04 17.13 -7.77
CA ALA A 192 -9.07 16.10 -7.87
C ALA A 192 -8.63 14.87 -8.65
N ASN A 193 -7.74 15.02 -9.64
CA ASN A 193 -7.09 13.94 -10.39
C ASN A 193 -5.94 13.26 -9.62
N GLY A 194 -5.77 13.55 -8.34
CA GLY A 194 -4.82 12.87 -7.48
C GLY A 194 -3.38 13.01 -7.93
N TYR A 195 -2.72 11.89 -8.22
CA TYR A 195 -1.32 11.82 -8.65
C TYR A 195 -1.11 11.87 -10.16
N ASP A 196 -2.17 11.96 -10.97
CA ASP A 196 -2.08 11.76 -12.42
C ASP A 196 -1.16 12.78 -13.10
N ASP A 197 -1.15 14.04 -12.63
CA ASP A 197 -0.23 15.04 -13.13
C ASP A 197 1.23 14.73 -12.83
N TYR A 198 1.51 14.14 -11.68
CA TYR A 198 2.86 13.70 -11.34
C TYR A 198 3.36 12.62 -12.31
N PHE A 199 2.53 11.65 -12.67
CA PHE A 199 2.95 10.61 -13.62
C PHE A 199 3.32 11.19 -14.97
N ARG A 200 2.58 12.20 -15.44
CA ARG A 200 2.90 12.92 -16.68
C ARG A 200 4.22 13.69 -16.59
N ILE A 201 4.45 14.37 -15.48
CA ILE A 201 5.72 15.10 -15.23
C ILE A 201 6.88 14.11 -15.13
N ALA A 202 6.72 13.08 -14.34
CA ALA A 202 7.76 12.09 -14.05
C ALA A 202 8.24 11.30 -15.27
N THR A 203 7.41 11.19 -16.31
CA THR A 203 7.73 10.42 -17.51
C THR A 203 7.94 11.30 -18.75
N ALA A 204 8.01 12.64 -18.59
CA ALA A 204 8.10 13.58 -19.71
C ALA A 204 9.35 13.35 -20.59
N GLU A 205 10.45 12.92 -19.99
CA GLU A 205 11.73 12.65 -20.67
C GLU A 205 11.93 11.16 -20.99
N ALA A 206 10.92 10.31 -20.80
CA ALA A 206 10.99 8.88 -21.07
C ALA A 206 10.18 8.47 -22.30
N THR A 207 10.62 7.45 -23.01
CA THR A 207 9.80 6.76 -24.00
C THR A 207 8.82 5.83 -23.28
N VAL A 208 7.54 6.18 -23.25
CA VAL A 208 6.49 5.39 -22.59
C VAL A 208 5.81 4.46 -23.60
N VAL A 209 5.80 3.16 -23.29
CA VAL A 209 5.13 2.12 -24.10
C VAL A 209 4.00 1.50 -23.27
N LEU A 210 2.77 1.85 -23.62
CA LEU A 210 1.57 1.35 -22.94
C LEU A 210 0.99 0.13 -23.67
N GLY A 211 0.21 -0.69 -22.98
CA GLY A 211 -0.43 -1.90 -23.53
C GLY A 211 0.56 -2.99 -23.92
N ALA A 212 1.79 -2.96 -23.41
CA ALA A 212 2.85 -3.90 -23.74
C ALA A 212 3.27 -4.71 -22.50
N LYS A 213 3.31 -6.02 -22.65
CA LYS A 213 3.78 -6.95 -21.62
C LYS A 213 5.21 -7.40 -21.92
N ILE A 214 5.94 -7.66 -20.84
CA ILE A 214 7.20 -8.37 -20.93
C ILE A 214 6.91 -9.84 -21.25
N GLU A 215 7.55 -10.36 -22.29
CA GLU A 215 7.39 -11.75 -22.73
C GLU A 215 8.47 -12.65 -22.15
N SER A 216 9.68 -12.12 -21.97
CA SER A 216 10.79 -12.80 -21.32
C SER A 216 11.82 -11.82 -20.77
N PHE A 217 12.56 -12.27 -19.76
CA PHE A 217 13.64 -11.50 -19.16
C PHE A 217 14.88 -12.36 -18.93
N SER A 218 16.04 -11.86 -19.35
CA SER A 218 17.35 -12.46 -19.09
C SER A 218 18.18 -11.55 -18.19
N ILE A 219 18.42 -11.97 -16.95
CA ILE A 219 19.24 -11.22 -15.97
C ILE A 219 20.66 -11.02 -16.50
N HIS A 220 21.27 -12.08 -17.00
CA HIS A 220 22.68 -12.05 -17.43
C HIS A 220 22.91 -11.12 -18.61
N GLN A 221 21.98 -11.09 -19.55
CA GLN A 221 22.07 -10.26 -20.76
C GLN A 221 21.41 -8.90 -20.57
N LYS A 222 20.69 -8.67 -19.46
CA LYS A 222 19.82 -7.50 -19.24
C LYS A 222 18.91 -7.28 -20.45
N ALA A 223 18.46 -8.38 -21.03
CA ALA A 223 17.65 -8.40 -22.24
C ALA A 223 16.20 -8.71 -21.88
N VAL A 224 15.31 -7.99 -22.54
CA VAL A 224 13.86 -8.11 -22.36
C VAL A 224 13.22 -8.25 -23.71
N ALA A 225 12.31 -9.23 -23.86
CA ALA A 225 11.47 -9.32 -25.05
C ALA A 225 10.16 -8.57 -24.81
N ILE A 226 9.84 -7.66 -25.72
CA ILE A 226 8.64 -6.84 -25.69
C ILE A 226 8.07 -6.84 -27.10
N ASN A 227 6.81 -7.25 -27.28
CA ASN A 227 6.15 -7.34 -28.59
C ASN A 227 6.98 -8.09 -29.64
N GLY A 228 7.54 -9.25 -29.24
CA GLY A 228 8.37 -10.09 -30.11
C GLY A 228 9.78 -9.60 -30.40
N LEU A 229 10.19 -8.47 -29.83
CA LEU A 229 11.51 -7.89 -30.04
C LEU A 229 12.34 -7.95 -28.75
N ALA A 230 13.47 -8.66 -28.80
CA ALA A 230 14.45 -8.67 -27.73
C ALA A 230 15.37 -7.45 -27.80
N ARG A 231 15.52 -6.75 -26.66
CA ARG A 231 16.43 -5.60 -26.50
C ARG A 231 17.24 -5.75 -25.23
N SER A 232 18.50 -5.33 -25.28
CA SER A 232 19.36 -5.24 -24.09
C SER A 232 19.47 -3.79 -23.62
N PHE A 233 19.61 -3.61 -22.31
CA PHE A 233 19.73 -2.31 -21.65
C PHE A 233 20.92 -2.30 -20.69
N ASP A 234 21.49 -1.12 -20.43
CA ASP A 234 22.55 -0.97 -19.43
C ASP A 234 22.03 -1.18 -18.01
N ALA A 235 20.75 -0.80 -17.77
CA ALA A 235 20.05 -1.03 -16.50
C ALA A 235 18.61 -1.45 -16.74
N VAL A 236 18.07 -2.28 -15.82
CA VAL A 236 16.65 -2.66 -15.78
C VAL A 236 16.13 -2.46 -14.38
N VAL A 237 15.05 -1.69 -14.24
CA VAL A 237 14.30 -1.47 -13.00
C VAL A 237 12.95 -2.14 -13.15
N SER A 238 12.68 -3.17 -12.35
CA SER A 238 11.38 -3.83 -12.34
C SER A 238 10.57 -3.43 -11.13
N THR A 239 9.31 -3.09 -11.34
CA THR A 239 8.32 -2.80 -10.30
C THR A 239 7.13 -3.75 -10.35
N ILE A 240 7.19 -4.78 -11.18
CA ILE A 240 6.21 -5.87 -11.24
C ILE A 240 6.61 -7.01 -10.28
N SER A 241 5.68 -7.92 -10.03
CA SER A 241 5.95 -9.07 -9.16
C SER A 241 7.12 -9.91 -9.68
N PRO A 242 8.06 -10.36 -8.80
CA PRO A 242 9.22 -11.15 -9.22
C PRO A 242 8.86 -12.46 -9.90
N ASP A 243 7.81 -13.14 -9.45
CA ASP A 243 7.36 -14.37 -10.10
C ASP A 243 6.91 -14.11 -11.54
N THR A 244 6.17 -13.04 -11.79
CA THR A 244 5.80 -12.63 -13.16
C THR A 244 7.02 -12.24 -13.98
N LEU A 245 7.99 -11.53 -13.40
CA LEU A 245 9.20 -11.11 -14.10
C LEU A 245 10.02 -12.32 -14.56
N PHE A 246 10.10 -13.35 -13.74
CA PHE A 246 10.90 -14.56 -13.98
C PHE A 246 10.06 -15.74 -14.51
N ASP A 247 8.87 -15.46 -15.08
CA ASP A 247 8.00 -16.46 -15.71
C ASP A 247 7.74 -17.66 -14.79
N GLU A 248 7.48 -17.37 -13.53
CA GLU A 248 7.17 -18.35 -12.48
C GLU A 248 8.19 -19.52 -12.37
N CYS A 249 9.46 -19.31 -12.78
CA CYS A 249 10.49 -20.38 -12.84
C CYS A 249 10.77 -21.06 -11.48
N HIS A 250 10.41 -20.42 -10.36
CA HIS A 250 10.44 -21.00 -8.99
C HIS A 250 9.06 -21.20 -8.39
N GLY A 251 8.02 -21.18 -9.23
CA GLY A 251 6.63 -21.22 -8.82
C GLY A 251 6.04 -19.84 -8.56
N ARG A 252 4.70 -19.80 -8.50
CA ARG A 252 3.92 -18.60 -8.27
C ARG A 252 4.01 -18.17 -6.81
N LEU A 253 4.21 -16.88 -6.58
CA LEU A 253 4.15 -16.33 -5.22
C LEU A 253 2.68 -16.30 -4.72
N PRO A 254 2.42 -16.72 -3.48
CA PRO A 254 1.08 -16.58 -2.91
C PRO A 254 0.67 -15.10 -2.85
N PHE A 255 -0.52 -14.80 -3.34
CA PHE A 255 -1.08 -13.47 -3.20
C PHE A 255 -2.60 -13.54 -3.03
N VAL A 256 -3.16 -12.53 -2.37
CA VAL A 256 -4.61 -12.33 -2.25
C VAL A 256 -4.98 -11.01 -2.93
N GLY A 257 -5.86 -11.11 -3.92
CA GLY A 257 -6.40 -9.94 -4.63
C GLY A 257 -7.65 -9.38 -3.96
N ARG A 258 -8.04 -8.18 -4.38
CA ARG A 258 -9.31 -7.54 -4.01
C ARG A 258 -10.02 -7.09 -5.27
N ASP A 259 -11.29 -7.43 -5.37
CA ASP A 259 -12.18 -6.89 -6.38
C ASP A 259 -12.83 -5.61 -5.82
N VAL A 260 -12.73 -4.54 -6.56
CA VAL A 260 -13.40 -3.27 -6.26
C VAL A 260 -14.55 -3.10 -7.22
N VAL A 261 -15.77 -3.17 -6.71
CA VAL A 261 -16.99 -2.99 -7.49
C VAL A 261 -17.56 -1.59 -7.14
N PRO A 262 -17.45 -0.60 -8.05
CA PRO A 262 -18.05 0.69 -7.81
C PRO A 262 -19.57 0.63 -7.97
N ILE A 263 -20.29 1.20 -7.02
CA ILE A 263 -21.76 1.26 -7.02
C ILE A 263 -22.17 2.73 -6.93
N VAL A 264 -23.00 3.16 -7.86
CA VAL A 264 -23.65 4.50 -7.79
C VAL A 264 -25.04 4.30 -7.23
N LEU A 265 -25.26 4.88 -6.06
CA LEU A 265 -26.59 4.90 -5.43
C LEU A 265 -27.33 6.18 -5.84
N PRO A 266 -28.65 6.09 -6.15
CA PRO A 266 -29.47 7.28 -6.33
C PRO A 266 -29.56 8.04 -5.00
N VAL A 267 -29.30 9.33 -5.01
CA VAL A 267 -29.46 10.26 -3.90
C VAL A 267 -30.68 11.11 -4.12
#